data_e730bce905b6a070d087f16ec1f0af4a
#
_entry.id   e730bce905b6a070d087f16ec1f0af4a
#
_cell.length_a   1.000
_cell.length_b   1.000
_cell.length_c   1.000
_cell.angle_alpha   90.00
_cell.angle_beta   90.00
_cell.angle_gamma   90.00
#
_symmetry.space_group_name_H-M   'P 1'
#
loop_
_entity.id
_entity.type
_entity.pdbx_description
1 polymer ?
#
loop_
_entity_poly.entity_id
_entity_poly.type
_entity_poly.pdbx_seq_one_letter_code
_entity_poly.pdbx_strand_id
1 'polypeptide(L)'
;MTEPTTSEYDIFLPDDADRDAHIVDVLIEERCPSFVAHPTWPMIRPVLYKMLGYRRAVEMADLVQTMSGPEAFDYLARELAFSAIVNHLERVPAHGKVIIASNHPTGLADGVVVWDVLKKRREDIQFLANADAIRVSENLGETIIPVEWVLEKRSPAKAKDTLRRSKEAFEQDKCLVIFPSGKLARKEKGKLTEQSWFPTVVTLARKQNVPVVPLNLKGANSWLFYFLGDVNGQLRDITLFYELLNKKGAKFELTFGPLIQPDELKGDAQAMTETLRRYVSEVLAEKPDLAFSDWKAGLSGS
;
A
#
# COMPACT_ATOMS: atom_id res chain seq x y z
N MET A 1 -2.90 -12.36 38.75
CA MET A 1 -3.61 -11.55 37.74
C MET A 1 -2.53 -10.78 37.00
N THR A 2 -2.12 -11.26 35.83
CA THR A 2 -1.19 -10.53 34.96
C THR A 2 -1.97 -9.39 34.33
N GLU A 3 -1.49 -8.14 34.49
CA GLU A 3 -2.05 -6.99 33.77
C GLU A 3 -2.01 -7.31 32.28
N PRO A 4 -3.06 -6.95 31.51
CA PRO A 4 -3.03 -7.10 30.06
C PRO A 4 -1.87 -6.25 29.53
N THR A 5 -0.92 -6.89 28.88
CA THR A 5 0.16 -6.22 28.15
C THR A 5 -0.49 -5.39 27.06
N THR A 6 -0.49 -4.07 27.23
CA THR A 6 -1.01 -3.12 26.24
C THR A 6 -0.14 -3.22 24.98
N SER A 7 -0.74 -3.56 23.84
CA SER A 7 -0.01 -3.59 22.57
C SER A 7 0.40 -2.17 22.17
N GLU A 8 1.57 -2.01 21.56
CA GLU A 8 1.99 -0.74 21.00
C GLU A 8 1.11 -0.27 19.82
N TYR A 9 0.20 -1.11 19.37
CA TYR A 9 -0.76 -0.87 18.28
C TYR A 9 -2.21 -0.71 18.76
N ASP A 10 -2.50 -0.71 20.06
CA ASP A 10 -3.85 -0.63 20.61
C ASP A 10 -4.69 0.50 20.01
N ILE A 11 -4.07 1.65 19.71
CA ILE A 11 -4.78 2.78 19.10
C ILE A 11 -5.32 2.49 17.68
N PHE A 12 -4.83 1.43 17.03
CA PHE A 12 -5.28 0.99 15.70
C PHE A 12 -6.20 -0.24 15.77
N LEU A 13 -6.26 -0.90 16.92
CA LEU A 13 -7.13 -2.04 17.15
C LEU A 13 -8.53 -1.55 17.57
N PRO A 14 -9.61 -2.19 17.15
CA PRO A 14 -10.96 -1.86 17.60
C PRO A 14 -11.18 -2.30 19.06
N ASP A 15 -11.90 -1.48 19.85
CA ASP A 15 -12.19 -1.75 21.26
C ASP A 15 -13.08 -2.99 21.48
N ASP A 16 -13.96 -3.31 20.52
CA ASP A 16 -14.95 -4.39 20.56
C ASP A 16 -14.86 -5.30 19.33
N ALA A 17 -13.71 -5.92 19.09
CA ALA A 17 -13.65 -6.98 18.09
C ALA A 17 -14.54 -8.14 18.57
N ASP A 18 -15.52 -8.55 17.77
CA ASP A 18 -16.24 -9.82 17.96
C ASP A 18 -15.20 -10.94 17.96
N ARG A 19 -14.80 -11.38 19.16
CA ARG A 19 -13.66 -12.28 19.39
C ARG A 19 -13.88 -13.67 18.80
N ASP A 20 -15.13 -13.97 18.40
CA ASP A 20 -15.51 -15.26 17.82
C ASP A 20 -15.43 -15.25 16.28
N ALA A 21 -15.40 -14.07 15.63
CA ALA A 21 -15.28 -13.95 14.19
C ALA A 21 -13.81 -13.93 13.74
N HIS A 22 -13.49 -14.66 12.66
CA HIS A 22 -12.16 -14.63 12.08
C HIS A 22 -11.84 -13.24 11.50
N ILE A 23 -10.59 -12.75 11.63
CA ILE A 23 -10.21 -11.42 11.17
C ILE A 23 -10.55 -11.16 9.70
N VAL A 24 -10.47 -12.17 8.84
CA VAL A 24 -10.86 -12.07 7.42
C VAL A 24 -12.35 -11.76 7.26
N ASP A 25 -13.21 -12.34 8.10
CA ASP A 25 -14.66 -12.03 8.12
C ASP A 25 -14.86 -10.56 8.48
N VAL A 26 -14.27 -10.13 9.58
CA VAL A 26 -14.37 -8.76 10.08
C VAL A 26 -13.94 -7.77 9.01
N LEU A 27 -12.79 -8.00 8.38
CA LEU A 27 -12.26 -7.10 7.35
C LEU A 27 -13.10 -7.08 6.07
N ILE A 28 -13.74 -8.19 5.69
CA ILE A 28 -14.68 -8.23 4.56
C ILE A 28 -15.96 -7.48 4.90
N GLU A 29 -16.55 -7.77 6.06
CA GLU A 29 -17.84 -7.21 6.45
C GLU A 29 -17.79 -5.70 6.72
N GLU A 30 -16.72 -5.19 7.31
CA GLU A 30 -16.48 -3.75 7.46
C GLU A 30 -16.41 -2.99 6.12
N ARG A 31 -16.05 -3.67 5.03
CA ARG A 31 -16.00 -3.07 3.69
C ARG A 31 -17.34 -3.06 2.96
N CYS A 32 -18.31 -3.82 3.47
CA CYS A 32 -19.64 -3.91 2.85
C CYS A 32 -20.80 -3.74 3.84
N PRO A 33 -20.81 -2.72 4.70
CA PRO A 33 -21.80 -2.57 5.78
C PRO A 33 -23.23 -2.54 5.25
N SER A 34 -23.49 -1.97 4.08
CA SER A 34 -24.82 -1.95 3.48
C SER A 34 -25.34 -3.34 3.09
N PHE A 35 -24.43 -4.25 2.70
CA PHE A 35 -24.79 -5.63 2.36
C PHE A 35 -24.97 -6.47 3.61
N VAL A 36 -24.11 -6.29 4.61
CA VAL A 36 -24.19 -6.99 5.90
C VAL A 36 -25.51 -6.68 6.61
N ALA A 37 -25.96 -5.42 6.56
CA ALA A 37 -27.24 -5.00 7.13
C ALA A 37 -28.48 -5.55 6.39
N HIS A 38 -28.29 -6.13 5.19
CA HIS A 38 -29.44 -6.62 4.40
C HIS A 38 -29.88 -8.02 4.86
N PRO A 39 -31.20 -8.30 5.02
CA PRO A 39 -31.71 -9.59 5.51
C PRO A 39 -31.28 -10.81 4.69
N THR A 40 -30.90 -10.63 3.43
CA THR A 40 -30.42 -11.72 2.55
C THR A 40 -28.95 -12.05 2.73
N TRP A 41 -28.21 -11.27 3.53
CA TRP A 41 -26.76 -11.47 3.70
C TRP A 41 -26.38 -12.89 4.14
N PRO A 42 -27.06 -13.54 5.12
CA PRO A 42 -26.73 -14.89 5.53
C PRO A 42 -26.84 -15.94 4.40
N MET A 43 -27.70 -15.69 3.40
CA MET A 43 -27.87 -16.58 2.23
C MET A 43 -26.82 -16.32 1.16
N ILE A 44 -26.43 -15.06 0.95
CA ILE A 44 -25.49 -14.63 -0.10
C ILE A 44 -24.05 -14.87 0.33
N ARG A 45 -23.72 -14.61 1.59
CA ARG A 45 -22.37 -14.68 2.19
C ARG A 45 -21.64 -15.99 1.84
N PRO A 46 -22.20 -17.20 2.05
CA PRO A 46 -21.46 -18.44 1.79
C PRO A 46 -21.09 -18.62 0.31
N VAL A 47 -21.96 -18.19 -0.60
CA VAL A 47 -21.71 -18.27 -2.05
C VAL A 47 -20.63 -17.27 -2.45
N LEU A 48 -20.74 -16.04 -1.98
CA LEU A 48 -19.78 -14.97 -2.23
C LEU A 48 -18.39 -15.37 -1.71
N TYR A 49 -18.30 -15.85 -0.47
CA TYR A 49 -17.05 -16.27 0.15
C TYR A 49 -16.38 -17.42 -0.62
N LYS A 50 -17.16 -18.38 -1.07
CA LYS A 50 -16.64 -19.48 -1.92
C LYS A 50 -16.05 -18.93 -3.23
N MET A 51 -16.74 -18.00 -3.88
CA MET A 51 -16.27 -17.38 -5.13
C MET A 51 -15.01 -16.53 -4.93
N LEU A 52 -14.87 -15.86 -3.79
CA LEU A 52 -13.74 -14.99 -3.47
C LEU A 52 -12.53 -15.73 -2.87
N GLY A 53 -12.59 -17.08 -2.76
CA GLY A 53 -11.48 -17.85 -2.21
C GLY A 53 -11.27 -17.67 -0.71
N TYR A 54 -12.34 -17.36 0.03
CA TYR A 54 -12.32 -17.06 1.47
C TYR A 54 -11.50 -18.06 2.30
N ARG A 55 -11.70 -19.37 2.09
CA ARG A 55 -10.95 -20.40 2.83
C ARG A 55 -9.45 -20.24 2.69
N ARG A 56 -8.97 -19.96 1.48
CA ARG A 56 -7.54 -19.71 1.23
C ARG A 56 -7.06 -18.41 1.88
N ALA A 57 -7.91 -17.38 1.90
CA ALA A 57 -7.58 -16.12 2.60
C ALA A 57 -7.44 -16.34 4.11
N VAL A 58 -8.31 -17.15 4.72
CA VAL A 58 -8.22 -17.57 6.14
C VAL A 58 -6.92 -18.34 6.39
N GLU A 59 -6.67 -19.43 5.65
CA GLU A 59 -5.46 -20.23 5.78
C GLU A 59 -4.17 -19.38 5.67
N MET A 60 -4.19 -18.39 4.78
CA MET A 60 -3.06 -17.48 4.58
C MET A 60 -2.93 -16.48 5.73
N ALA A 61 -4.03 -15.95 6.26
CA ALA A 61 -4.02 -15.06 7.41
C ALA A 61 -3.50 -15.77 8.66
N ASP A 62 -3.96 -17.01 8.92
CA ASP A 62 -3.51 -17.83 10.04
C ASP A 62 -2.00 -18.09 9.99
N LEU A 63 -1.47 -18.40 8.81
CA LEU A 63 -0.03 -18.60 8.63
C LEU A 63 0.76 -17.30 8.87
N VAL A 64 0.29 -16.17 8.33
CA VAL A 64 0.92 -14.85 8.51
C VAL A 64 0.99 -14.45 9.99
N GLN A 65 0.00 -14.83 10.81
CA GLN A 65 0.03 -14.56 12.25
C GLN A 65 1.20 -15.22 13.00
N THR A 66 1.72 -16.32 12.45
CA THR A 66 2.84 -17.05 13.07
C THR A 66 4.22 -16.58 12.61
N MET A 67 4.28 -15.62 11.67
CA MET A 67 5.51 -15.16 11.02
C MET A 67 5.91 -13.76 11.51
N SER A 68 7.20 -13.45 11.43
CA SER A 68 7.69 -12.07 11.49
C SER A 68 7.24 -11.27 10.27
N GLY A 69 7.31 -9.94 10.32
CA GLY A 69 6.94 -9.09 9.18
C GLY A 69 7.66 -9.46 7.88
N PRO A 70 9.01 -9.55 7.86
CA PRO A 70 9.76 -9.98 6.69
C PRO A 70 9.40 -11.38 6.19
N GLU A 71 9.24 -12.36 7.08
CA GLU A 71 8.85 -13.73 6.71
C GLU A 71 7.46 -13.78 6.07
N ALA A 72 6.52 -12.99 6.57
CA ALA A 72 5.17 -12.89 6.00
C ALA A 72 5.19 -12.34 4.57
N PHE A 73 5.97 -11.27 4.31
CA PHE A 73 6.13 -10.74 2.96
C PHE A 73 6.82 -11.74 2.04
N ASP A 74 7.83 -12.46 2.51
CA ASP A 74 8.50 -13.52 1.74
C ASP A 74 7.59 -14.70 1.44
N TYR A 75 6.77 -15.09 2.40
CA TYR A 75 5.75 -16.12 2.21
C TYR A 75 4.75 -15.69 1.14
N LEU A 76 4.20 -14.48 1.22
CA LEU A 76 3.26 -13.95 0.24
C LEU A 76 3.89 -13.86 -1.16
N ALA A 77 5.15 -13.43 -1.28
CA ALA A 77 5.84 -13.38 -2.56
C ALA A 77 5.99 -14.78 -3.20
N ARG A 78 6.33 -15.79 -2.40
CA ARG A 78 6.40 -17.20 -2.87
C ARG A 78 5.04 -17.73 -3.31
N GLU A 79 3.97 -17.45 -2.53
CA GLU A 79 2.62 -17.91 -2.86
C GLU A 79 2.08 -17.28 -4.15
N LEU A 80 2.35 -16.00 -4.36
CA LEU A 80 1.94 -15.30 -5.57
C LEU A 80 2.76 -15.74 -6.80
N ALA A 81 4.01 -16.17 -6.62
CA ALA A 81 4.88 -16.65 -7.70
C ALA A 81 4.80 -15.77 -8.97
N PHE A 82 4.72 -14.46 -8.77
CA PHE A 82 4.64 -13.48 -9.86
C PHE A 82 5.95 -13.37 -10.62
N SER A 83 5.92 -12.79 -11.82
CA SER A 83 7.11 -12.38 -12.55
C SER A 83 7.20 -10.85 -12.59
N ALA A 84 8.41 -10.31 -12.38
CA ALA A 84 8.63 -8.87 -12.40
C ALA A 84 9.75 -8.50 -13.39
N ILE A 85 9.45 -7.58 -14.30
CA ILE A 85 10.48 -6.86 -15.07
C ILE A 85 10.89 -5.67 -14.21
N VAL A 86 12.17 -5.56 -13.91
CA VAL A 86 12.70 -4.54 -13.01
C VAL A 86 13.70 -3.67 -13.75
N ASN A 87 13.41 -2.37 -13.84
CA ASN A 87 14.23 -1.38 -14.51
C ASN A 87 14.83 -0.43 -13.47
N HIS A 88 16.14 -0.25 -13.51
CA HIS A 88 16.89 0.75 -12.74
C HIS A 88 16.82 0.59 -11.20
N LEU A 89 16.83 -0.65 -10.70
CA LEU A 89 16.87 -0.91 -9.25
C LEU A 89 18.13 -0.31 -8.58
N GLU A 90 19.20 -0.17 -9.33
CA GLU A 90 20.46 0.45 -8.87
C GLU A 90 20.29 1.90 -8.43
N ARG A 91 19.24 2.60 -8.85
CA ARG A 91 18.90 3.97 -8.42
C ARG A 91 18.41 4.05 -6.97
N VAL A 92 17.98 2.94 -6.41
CA VAL A 92 17.66 2.86 -4.98
C VAL A 92 18.98 2.85 -4.20
N PRO A 93 19.24 3.82 -3.31
CA PRO A 93 20.43 3.80 -2.46
C PRO A 93 20.50 2.52 -1.63
N ALA A 94 21.67 1.87 -1.61
CA ALA A 94 21.86 0.65 -0.82
C ALA A 94 21.80 0.91 0.69
N HIS A 95 22.09 2.12 1.12
CA HIS A 95 22.12 2.53 2.54
C HIS A 95 21.58 3.95 2.69
N GLY A 96 21.27 4.33 3.93
CA GLY A 96 20.76 5.63 4.28
C GLY A 96 19.26 5.78 4.04
N LYS A 97 18.66 6.75 4.69
CA LYS A 97 17.22 7.01 4.62
C LYS A 97 16.76 7.39 3.21
N VAL A 98 15.67 6.78 2.76
CA VAL A 98 15.08 7.06 1.45
C VAL A 98 13.58 6.81 1.48
N ILE A 99 12.81 7.57 0.70
CA ILE A 99 11.40 7.29 0.43
C ILE A 99 11.29 6.71 -0.98
N ILE A 100 10.59 5.58 -1.12
CA ILE A 100 10.12 5.09 -2.42
C ILE A 100 8.67 5.54 -2.59
N ALA A 101 8.38 6.39 -3.57
CA ALA A 101 7.05 6.88 -3.85
C ALA A 101 6.48 6.20 -5.10
N SER A 102 5.45 5.39 -4.93
CA SER A 102 4.89 4.57 -6.01
C SER A 102 3.40 4.84 -6.25
N ASN A 103 2.96 4.71 -7.51
CA ASN A 103 1.55 4.52 -7.84
C ASN A 103 1.05 3.16 -7.31
N HIS A 104 -0.29 2.97 -7.26
CA HIS A 104 -0.91 1.84 -6.55
C HIS A 104 -1.96 1.11 -7.42
N PRO A 105 -1.52 0.38 -8.47
CA PRO A 105 -2.44 -0.20 -9.44
C PRO A 105 -3.23 -1.40 -8.95
N THR A 106 -2.66 -2.26 -8.08
CA THR A 106 -3.28 -3.55 -7.73
C THR A 106 -3.61 -3.74 -6.25
N GLY A 107 -3.15 -2.87 -5.37
CA GLY A 107 -3.42 -2.93 -3.94
C GLY A 107 -2.43 -3.81 -3.18
N LEU A 108 -2.94 -4.76 -2.38
CA LEU A 108 -2.10 -5.57 -1.50
C LEU A 108 -0.91 -6.22 -2.22
N ALA A 109 -1.10 -6.65 -3.46
CA ALA A 109 -0.03 -7.27 -4.24
C ALA A 109 1.11 -6.30 -4.56
N ASP A 110 0.85 -4.99 -4.70
CA ASP A 110 1.89 -4.01 -4.98
C ASP A 110 2.94 -3.97 -3.87
N GLY A 111 2.50 -4.02 -2.60
CA GLY A 111 3.40 -4.09 -1.45
C GLY A 111 4.29 -5.33 -1.50
N VAL A 112 3.71 -6.49 -1.78
CA VAL A 112 4.44 -7.77 -1.87
C VAL A 112 5.45 -7.77 -3.01
N VAL A 113 5.05 -7.25 -4.18
CA VAL A 113 5.95 -7.16 -5.36
C VAL A 113 7.09 -6.20 -5.10
N VAL A 114 6.81 -5.03 -4.52
CA VAL A 114 7.85 -4.03 -4.20
C VAL A 114 8.79 -4.58 -3.14
N TRP A 115 8.30 -5.30 -2.12
CA TRP A 115 9.12 -6.00 -1.14
C TRP A 115 10.10 -6.97 -1.80
N ASP A 116 9.59 -7.91 -2.64
CA ASP A 116 10.41 -8.95 -3.26
C ASP A 116 11.50 -8.38 -4.18
N VAL A 117 11.23 -7.25 -4.81
CA VAL A 117 12.22 -6.55 -5.64
C VAL A 117 13.23 -5.80 -4.79
N LEU A 118 12.76 -5.00 -3.81
CA LEU A 118 13.63 -4.15 -3.00
C LEU A 118 14.54 -4.94 -2.06
N LYS A 119 14.10 -6.11 -1.53
CA LYS A 119 14.93 -6.94 -0.64
C LYS A 119 16.23 -7.42 -1.30
N LYS A 120 16.33 -7.42 -2.61
CA LYS A 120 17.57 -7.71 -3.37
C LYS A 120 18.59 -6.58 -3.28
N ARG A 121 18.16 -5.42 -2.78
CA ARG A 121 18.97 -4.20 -2.68
C ARG A 121 19.12 -3.71 -1.25
N ARG A 122 18.05 -3.90 -0.40
CA ARG A 122 17.96 -3.43 0.98
C ARG A 122 17.18 -4.42 1.83
N GLU A 123 17.57 -4.58 3.10
CA GLU A 123 16.87 -5.43 4.07
C GLU A 123 16.00 -4.62 5.06
N ASP A 124 16.21 -3.31 5.13
CA ASP A 124 15.64 -2.37 6.10
C ASP A 124 14.39 -1.65 5.58
N ILE A 125 13.53 -2.37 4.88
CA ILE A 125 12.35 -1.84 4.21
C ILE A 125 11.18 -1.75 5.19
N GLN A 126 10.51 -0.60 5.21
CA GLN A 126 9.20 -0.43 5.85
C GLN A 126 8.18 0.18 4.88
N PHE A 127 6.91 -0.15 5.08
CA PHE A 127 5.79 0.35 4.28
C PHE A 127 4.89 1.24 5.12
N LEU A 128 4.51 2.39 4.58
CA LEU A 128 3.39 3.15 5.12
C LEU A 128 2.11 2.54 4.54
N ALA A 129 1.37 1.75 5.33
CA ALA A 129 0.24 0.97 4.85
C ALA A 129 -0.96 0.99 5.79
N ASN A 130 -2.10 0.47 5.32
CA ASN A 130 -3.34 0.42 6.09
C ASN A 130 -3.15 -0.34 7.42
N ALA A 131 -3.65 0.26 8.49
CA ALA A 131 -3.66 -0.32 9.83
C ALA A 131 -4.37 -1.71 9.91
N ASP A 132 -5.23 -2.04 8.95
CA ASP A 132 -5.82 -3.38 8.86
C ASP A 132 -4.80 -4.52 8.80
N ALA A 133 -3.59 -4.27 8.29
CA ALA A 133 -2.52 -5.25 8.28
C ALA A 133 -2.10 -5.66 9.70
N ILE A 134 -2.01 -4.68 10.61
CA ILE A 134 -1.68 -4.92 12.03
C ILE A 134 -2.80 -5.71 12.73
N ARG A 135 -4.05 -5.55 12.30
CA ARG A 135 -5.19 -6.33 12.80
C ARG A 135 -5.12 -7.79 12.37
N VAL A 136 -4.50 -8.08 11.22
CA VAL A 136 -4.21 -9.47 10.79
C VAL A 136 -3.10 -10.07 11.65
N SER A 137 -2.01 -9.35 11.85
CA SER A 137 -0.89 -9.76 12.70
C SER A 137 -0.11 -8.53 13.18
N GLU A 138 0.08 -8.39 14.49
CA GLU A 138 0.91 -7.32 15.06
C GLU A 138 2.38 -7.46 14.66
N ASN A 139 2.86 -8.66 14.38
CA ASN A 139 4.22 -8.92 13.89
C ASN A 139 4.52 -8.19 12.57
N LEU A 140 3.49 -7.88 11.77
CA LEU A 140 3.64 -7.07 10.56
C LEU A 140 4.13 -5.65 10.86
N GLY A 141 4.02 -5.18 12.11
CA GLY A 141 4.55 -3.89 12.55
C GLY A 141 6.06 -3.75 12.42
N GLU A 142 6.82 -4.83 12.31
CA GLU A 142 8.24 -4.78 11.97
C GLU A 142 8.49 -4.19 10.57
N THR A 143 7.56 -4.42 9.65
CA THR A 143 7.66 -4.05 8.24
C THR A 143 6.64 -2.97 7.84
N ILE A 144 5.57 -2.78 8.62
CA ILE A 144 4.49 -1.85 8.32
C ILE A 144 4.38 -0.77 9.41
N ILE A 145 4.41 0.49 8.99
CA ILE A 145 3.99 1.64 9.78
C ILE A 145 2.50 1.85 9.48
N PRO A 146 1.60 1.67 10.46
CA PRO A 146 0.17 1.74 10.23
C PRO A 146 -0.32 3.15 9.95
N VAL A 147 -1.22 3.27 8.99
CA VAL A 147 -1.94 4.50 8.65
C VAL A 147 -3.44 4.24 8.64
N GLU A 148 -4.21 5.11 9.27
CA GLU A 148 -5.66 5.05 9.19
C GLU A 148 -6.17 5.77 7.93
N TRP A 149 -6.68 5.00 6.99
CA TRP A 149 -7.21 5.51 5.72
C TRP A 149 -8.70 5.88 5.80
N VAL A 150 -9.46 5.25 6.69
CA VAL A 150 -10.88 5.52 6.89
C VAL A 150 -11.04 6.85 7.60
N LEU A 151 -11.68 7.82 6.96
CA LEU A 151 -11.78 9.20 7.46
C LEU A 151 -12.42 9.26 8.86
N GLU A 152 -13.46 8.48 9.06
CA GLU A 152 -14.23 8.40 10.30
C GLU A 152 -13.43 7.77 11.46
N LYS A 153 -12.44 6.94 11.14
CA LYS A 153 -11.56 6.27 12.11
C LYS A 153 -10.26 7.05 12.36
N ARG A 154 -10.03 8.15 11.64
CA ARG A 154 -8.84 9.00 11.84
C ARG A 154 -8.91 9.73 13.17
N SER A 155 -7.80 9.77 13.88
CA SER A 155 -7.62 10.57 15.09
C SER A 155 -6.26 11.29 15.09
N PRO A 156 -6.13 12.40 15.84
CA PRO A 156 -4.84 13.05 16.03
C PRO A 156 -3.78 12.11 16.63
N ALA A 157 -4.19 11.18 17.51
CA ALA A 157 -3.30 10.20 18.12
C ALA A 157 -2.71 9.25 17.07
N LYS A 158 -3.55 8.64 16.21
CA LYS A 158 -3.10 7.78 15.10
C LYS A 158 -2.17 8.52 14.14
N ALA A 159 -2.53 9.74 13.75
CA ALA A 159 -1.69 10.55 12.86
C ALA A 159 -0.32 10.88 13.50
N LYS A 160 -0.31 11.22 14.79
CA LYS A 160 0.91 11.49 15.55
C LYS A 160 1.80 10.23 15.65
N ASP A 161 1.22 9.08 15.90
CA ASP A 161 1.96 7.82 15.99
C ASP A 161 2.58 7.43 14.63
N THR A 162 1.82 7.51 13.55
CA THR A 162 2.33 7.30 12.19
C THR A 162 3.52 8.19 11.88
N LEU A 163 3.44 9.49 12.23
CA LEU A 163 4.54 10.45 12.02
C LEU A 163 5.74 10.13 12.91
N ARG A 164 5.53 9.74 14.17
CA ARG A 164 6.59 9.32 15.09
C ARG A 164 7.35 8.13 14.52
N ARG A 165 6.64 7.04 14.17
CA ARG A 165 7.24 5.83 13.58
C ARG A 165 7.98 6.12 12.28
N SER A 166 7.42 6.97 11.42
CA SER A 166 8.11 7.39 10.18
C SER A 166 9.42 8.13 10.47
N LYS A 167 9.44 8.98 11.49
CA LYS A 167 10.64 9.69 11.92
C LYS A 167 11.68 8.71 12.48
N GLU A 168 11.28 7.79 13.35
CA GLU A 168 12.14 6.75 13.90
C GLU A 168 12.74 5.85 12.80
N ALA A 169 11.96 5.50 11.77
CA ALA A 169 12.45 4.78 10.61
C ALA A 169 13.59 5.54 9.89
N PHE A 170 13.44 6.86 9.70
CA PHE A 170 14.48 7.69 9.09
C PHE A 170 15.69 7.90 9.99
N GLU A 171 15.51 7.95 11.31
CA GLU A 171 16.63 8.01 12.28
C GLU A 171 17.44 6.70 12.29
N GLN A 172 16.84 5.60 11.87
CA GLN A 172 17.47 4.30 11.67
C GLN A 172 17.93 4.06 10.21
N ASP A 173 17.97 5.11 9.39
CA ASP A 173 18.37 5.07 7.98
C ASP A 173 17.54 4.13 7.09
N LYS A 174 16.31 3.79 7.46
CA LYS A 174 15.45 2.84 6.74
C LYS A 174 14.92 3.37 5.40
N CYS A 175 14.55 2.41 4.54
CA CYS A 175 13.83 2.62 3.30
C CYS A 175 12.32 2.60 3.57
N LEU A 176 11.64 3.74 3.39
CA LEU A 176 10.20 3.85 3.59
C LEU A 176 9.44 3.86 2.24
N VAL A 177 8.66 2.83 1.99
CA VAL A 177 7.81 2.73 0.78
C VAL A 177 6.44 3.34 1.07
N ILE A 178 6.00 4.23 0.20
CA ILE A 178 4.71 4.93 0.33
C ILE A 178 3.94 4.82 -0.99
N PHE A 179 2.66 4.44 -0.90
CA PHE A 179 1.66 4.54 -1.96
C PHE A 179 0.76 5.74 -1.65
N PRO A 180 1.08 6.95 -2.13
CA PRO A 180 0.53 8.18 -1.56
C PRO A 180 -0.94 8.43 -1.84
N SER A 181 -1.53 7.74 -2.82
CA SER A 181 -2.98 7.82 -3.08
C SER A 181 -3.80 7.21 -1.94
N GLY A 182 -3.25 6.21 -1.23
CA GLY A 182 -3.98 5.40 -0.26
C GLY A 182 -5.23 4.72 -0.84
N LYS A 183 -5.35 4.71 -2.16
CA LYS A 183 -6.46 4.14 -2.92
C LYS A 183 -5.92 3.48 -4.17
N LEU A 184 -6.58 2.42 -4.59
CA LEU A 184 -6.23 1.75 -5.83
C LEU A 184 -6.59 2.60 -7.05
N ALA A 185 -5.77 2.47 -8.10
CA ALA A 185 -6.07 3.05 -9.40
C ALA A 185 -7.44 2.59 -9.92
N ARG A 186 -8.13 3.46 -10.62
CA ARG A 186 -9.45 3.20 -11.20
C ARG A 186 -9.41 3.26 -12.71
N LYS A 187 -10.35 2.58 -13.37
CA LYS A 187 -10.55 2.79 -14.81
C LYS A 187 -11.37 4.06 -15.04
N GLU A 188 -10.77 5.00 -15.75
CA GLU A 188 -11.45 6.20 -16.23
C GLU A 188 -11.33 6.24 -17.75
N LYS A 189 -12.47 6.29 -18.45
CA LYS A 189 -12.51 6.26 -19.93
C LYS A 189 -11.70 5.11 -20.55
N GLY A 190 -11.72 3.94 -19.90
CA GLY A 190 -11.02 2.74 -20.36
C GLY A 190 -9.53 2.67 -20.03
N LYS A 191 -8.93 3.72 -19.46
CA LYS A 191 -7.53 3.75 -19.01
C LYS A 191 -7.45 3.60 -17.50
N LEU A 192 -6.43 2.88 -17.02
CA LEU A 192 -6.11 2.80 -15.59
C LEU A 192 -5.51 4.14 -15.17
N THR A 193 -6.19 4.82 -14.25
CA THR A 193 -5.83 6.16 -13.77
C THR A 193 -5.49 6.11 -12.30
N GLU A 194 -4.32 6.63 -11.95
CA GLU A 194 -3.88 6.78 -10.57
C GLU A 194 -4.72 7.85 -9.86
N GLN A 195 -5.11 7.56 -8.62
CA GLN A 195 -5.89 8.50 -7.81
C GLN A 195 -5.03 9.66 -7.30
N SER A 196 -5.69 10.73 -6.85
CA SER A 196 -5.00 11.88 -6.26
C SER A 196 -4.16 11.46 -5.06
N TRP A 197 -2.95 12.01 -4.94
CA TRP A 197 -2.01 11.72 -3.88
C TRP A 197 -2.19 12.67 -2.70
N PHE A 198 -2.02 12.14 -1.49
CA PHE A 198 -1.87 12.94 -0.28
C PHE A 198 -0.45 13.50 -0.20
N PRO A 199 -0.26 14.71 0.37
CA PRO A 199 1.04 15.39 0.41
C PRO A 199 2.06 14.76 1.38
N THR A 200 1.82 13.53 1.82
CA THR A 200 2.63 12.82 2.81
C THR A 200 4.08 12.68 2.36
N VAL A 201 4.33 12.24 1.11
CA VAL A 201 5.69 12.06 0.57
C VAL A 201 6.45 13.37 0.56
N VAL A 202 5.87 14.43 -0.04
CA VAL A 202 6.51 15.74 -0.14
C VAL A 202 6.76 16.34 1.24
N THR A 203 5.80 16.18 2.15
CA THR A 203 5.91 16.70 3.52
C THR A 203 6.99 15.98 4.31
N LEU A 204 7.04 14.65 4.26
CA LEU A 204 8.05 13.85 4.95
C LEU A 204 9.45 14.11 4.37
N ALA A 205 9.58 14.09 3.02
CA ALA A 205 10.85 14.35 2.34
C ALA A 205 11.47 15.70 2.79
N ARG A 206 10.66 16.75 2.80
CA ARG A 206 11.11 18.10 3.22
C ARG A 206 11.45 18.17 4.70
N LYS A 207 10.54 17.70 5.57
CA LYS A 207 10.71 17.84 7.03
C LYS A 207 11.85 17.01 7.59
N GLN A 208 12.07 15.83 7.02
CA GLN A 208 13.07 14.87 7.48
C GLN A 208 14.37 14.93 6.66
N ASN A 209 14.41 15.79 5.64
CA ASN A 209 15.51 15.89 4.67
C ASN A 209 15.86 14.49 4.10
N VAL A 210 14.87 13.84 3.46
CA VAL A 210 14.97 12.49 2.91
C VAL A 210 14.78 12.53 1.41
N PRO A 211 15.70 11.97 0.61
CA PRO A 211 15.54 11.89 -0.84
C PRO A 211 14.40 10.91 -1.21
N VAL A 212 13.84 11.11 -2.40
CA VAL A 212 12.74 10.30 -2.93
C VAL A 212 13.19 9.60 -4.20
N VAL A 213 12.99 8.28 -4.27
CA VAL A 213 13.06 7.52 -5.52
C VAL A 213 11.63 7.31 -6.01
N PRO A 214 11.26 7.89 -7.15
CA PRO A 214 9.95 7.66 -7.75
C PRO A 214 9.94 6.27 -8.38
N LEU A 215 8.85 5.53 -8.17
CA LEU A 215 8.64 4.20 -8.72
C LEU A 215 7.35 4.15 -9.52
N ASN A 216 7.45 3.84 -10.82
CA ASN A 216 6.28 3.47 -11.60
C ASN A 216 6.09 1.95 -11.54
N LEU A 217 4.90 1.53 -11.10
CA LEU A 217 4.51 0.13 -11.03
C LEU A 217 3.37 -0.11 -12.02
N LYS A 218 3.59 -1.04 -12.97
CA LYS A 218 2.56 -1.52 -13.88
C LYS A 218 2.04 -2.87 -13.42
N GLY A 219 0.74 -2.96 -13.27
CA GLY A 219 -0.03 -4.13 -12.90
C GLY A 219 -1.51 -3.83 -13.13
N ALA A 220 -2.34 -4.84 -13.08
CA ALA A 220 -3.77 -4.66 -13.19
C ALA A 220 -4.54 -5.65 -12.30
N ASN A 221 -5.68 -5.21 -11.83
CA ASN A 221 -6.65 -6.07 -11.17
C ASN A 221 -7.49 -6.82 -12.19
N SER A 222 -8.29 -7.79 -11.72
CA SER A 222 -9.16 -8.57 -12.59
C SER A 222 -10.23 -7.68 -13.22
N TRP A 223 -10.81 -8.17 -14.31
CA TRP A 223 -11.99 -7.54 -14.90
C TRP A 223 -13.13 -7.43 -13.86
N LEU A 224 -13.30 -8.44 -13.03
CA LEU A 224 -14.32 -8.47 -11.98
C LEU A 224 -14.18 -7.29 -11.00
N PHE A 225 -12.96 -6.99 -10.56
CA PHE A 225 -12.69 -5.86 -9.67
C PHE A 225 -13.17 -4.53 -10.27
N TYR A 226 -12.84 -4.27 -11.52
CA TYR A 226 -13.23 -3.02 -12.17
C TYR A 226 -14.75 -2.97 -12.45
N PHE A 227 -15.33 -4.08 -12.91
CA PHE A 227 -16.77 -4.18 -13.13
C PHE A 227 -17.56 -3.94 -11.84
N LEU A 228 -17.19 -4.57 -10.75
CA LEU A 228 -17.84 -4.36 -9.46
C LEU A 228 -17.65 -2.93 -8.95
N GLY A 229 -16.51 -2.31 -9.23
CA GLY A 229 -16.25 -0.91 -8.91
C GLY A 229 -17.16 0.08 -9.64
N ASP A 230 -17.54 -0.24 -10.86
CA ASP A 230 -18.49 0.56 -11.64
C ASP A 230 -19.93 0.39 -11.12
N VAL A 231 -20.26 -0.78 -10.55
CA VAL A 231 -21.59 -1.06 -9.99
C VAL A 231 -21.72 -0.51 -8.57
N ASN A 232 -20.78 -0.86 -7.68
CA ASN A 232 -20.79 -0.46 -6.28
C ASN A 232 -19.40 -0.60 -5.66
N GLY A 233 -18.91 0.48 -5.01
CA GLY A 233 -17.60 0.49 -4.38
C GLY A 233 -17.42 -0.57 -3.28
N GLN A 234 -18.46 -0.86 -2.49
CA GLN A 234 -18.40 -1.89 -1.45
C GLN A 234 -18.20 -3.29 -2.05
N LEU A 235 -18.90 -3.61 -3.16
CA LEU A 235 -18.71 -4.89 -3.88
C LEU A 235 -17.27 -5.04 -4.41
N ARG A 236 -16.68 -3.96 -4.89
CA ARG A 236 -15.27 -3.95 -5.27
C ARG A 236 -14.37 -4.23 -4.07
N ASP A 237 -14.61 -3.56 -2.95
CA ASP A 237 -13.72 -3.61 -1.79
C ASP A 237 -13.75 -4.98 -1.09
N ILE A 238 -14.84 -5.72 -1.19
CA ILE A 238 -14.91 -7.14 -0.77
C ILE A 238 -13.92 -8.01 -1.56
N THR A 239 -13.61 -7.67 -2.80
CA THR A 239 -12.72 -8.49 -3.65
C THR A 239 -11.24 -8.30 -3.37
N LEU A 240 -10.83 -7.44 -2.44
CA LEU A 240 -9.41 -7.12 -2.21
C LEU A 240 -8.54 -8.34 -1.87
N PHE A 241 -9.04 -9.26 -1.02
CA PHE A 241 -8.34 -10.51 -0.75
C PHE A 241 -8.32 -11.44 -1.96
N TYR A 242 -9.42 -11.52 -2.71
CA TYR A 242 -9.46 -12.25 -3.97
C TYR A 242 -8.46 -11.70 -4.97
N GLU A 243 -8.34 -10.37 -5.08
CA GLU A 243 -7.36 -9.74 -5.97
C GLU A 243 -5.91 -10.08 -5.59
N LEU A 244 -5.59 -10.19 -4.29
CA LEU A 244 -4.30 -10.68 -3.87
C LEU A 244 -4.07 -12.13 -4.35
N LEU A 245 -4.99 -13.03 -4.04
CA LEU A 245 -4.91 -14.46 -4.40
C LEU A 245 -4.86 -14.71 -5.92
N ASN A 246 -5.56 -13.86 -6.68
CA ASN A 246 -5.64 -13.90 -8.13
C ASN A 246 -4.34 -13.44 -8.84
N LYS A 247 -3.38 -12.85 -8.13
CA LYS A 247 -2.09 -12.44 -8.69
C LYS A 247 -1.08 -13.58 -8.86
N LYS A 248 -1.47 -14.83 -8.59
CA LYS A 248 -0.59 -15.97 -8.81
C LYS A 248 -0.17 -16.05 -10.28
N GLY A 249 1.16 -15.97 -10.52
CA GLY A 249 1.76 -15.97 -11.86
C GLY A 249 1.56 -14.66 -12.64
N ALA A 250 1.04 -13.60 -12.02
CA ALA A 250 0.84 -12.30 -12.67
C ALA A 250 2.18 -11.66 -13.08
N LYS A 251 2.12 -10.78 -14.08
CA LYS A 251 3.28 -10.03 -14.56
C LYS A 251 3.22 -8.60 -14.06
N PHE A 252 4.34 -8.12 -13.53
CA PHE A 252 4.53 -6.75 -13.10
C PHE A 252 5.73 -6.13 -13.79
N GLU A 253 5.71 -4.81 -13.95
CA GLU A 253 6.88 -4.05 -14.40
C GLU A 253 7.11 -2.91 -13.42
N LEU A 254 8.35 -2.83 -12.90
CA LEU A 254 8.79 -1.81 -11.96
C LEU A 254 9.86 -0.95 -12.62
N THR A 255 9.64 0.36 -12.65
CA THR A 255 10.62 1.31 -13.18
C THR A 255 10.97 2.35 -12.12
N PHE A 256 12.19 2.26 -11.60
CA PHE A 256 12.72 3.22 -10.64
C PHE A 256 13.30 4.44 -11.38
N GLY A 257 12.82 5.62 -11.05
CA GLY A 257 13.29 6.88 -11.63
C GLY A 257 14.54 7.44 -10.95
N PRO A 258 15.09 8.53 -11.51
CA PRO A 258 16.17 9.27 -10.89
C PRO A 258 15.82 9.78 -9.50
N LEU A 259 16.82 9.80 -8.61
CA LEU A 259 16.68 10.27 -7.23
C LEU A 259 16.31 11.75 -7.21
N ILE A 260 15.27 12.08 -6.46
CA ILE A 260 14.78 13.46 -6.26
C ILE A 260 15.26 13.95 -4.89
N GLN A 261 15.98 15.06 -4.86
CA GLN A 261 16.43 15.65 -3.61
C GLN A 261 15.30 16.48 -2.95
N PRO A 262 15.27 16.59 -1.62
CA PRO A 262 14.20 17.32 -0.91
C PRO A 262 14.06 18.78 -1.34
N ASP A 263 15.13 19.42 -1.79
CA ASP A 263 15.12 20.81 -2.26
C ASP A 263 14.49 20.97 -3.66
N GLU A 264 14.40 19.92 -4.46
CA GLU A 264 13.65 19.91 -5.73
C GLU A 264 12.13 19.90 -5.52
N LEU A 265 11.66 19.50 -4.34
CA LEU A 265 10.26 19.41 -3.96
C LEU A 265 9.70 20.71 -3.33
N LYS A 266 10.33 21.89 -3.51
CA LYS A 266 9.91 23.19 -2.94
C LYS A 266 8.58 23.70 -3.51
N GLY A 267 7.93 24.64 -2.78
CA GLY A 267 6.66 25.27 -3.17
C GLY A 267 5.45 24.73 -2.42
N ASP A 268 4.25 24.94 -2.93
CA ASP A 268 3.03 24.39 -2.32
C ASP A 268 3.07 22.87 -2.28
N ALA A 269 2.76 22.30 -1.13
CA ALA A 269 2.92 20.86 -0.92
C ALA A 269 1.93 20.02 -1.77
N GLN A 270 0.70 20.50 -1.94
CA GLN A 270 -0.31 19.79 -2.70
C GLN A 270 -0.04 19.87 -4.21
N ALA A 271 0.32 21.05 -4.71
CA ALA A 271 0.70 21.23 -6.11
C ALA A 271 1.94 20.41 -6.49
N MET A 272 2.94 20.36 -5.60
CA MET A 272 4.15 19.56 -5.79
C MET A 272 3.84 18.05 -5.77
N THR A 273 2.94 17.62 -4.90
CA THR A 273 2.47 16.24 -4.83
C THR A 273 1.77 15.82 -6.12
N GLU A 274 0.92 16.68 -6.68
CA GLU A 274 0.27 16.40 -7.96
C GLU A 274 1.27 16.35 -9.12
N THR A 275 2.27 17.23 -9.10
CA THR A 275 3.39 17.17 -10.06
C THR A 275 4.14 15.85 -9.95
N LEU A 276 4.50 15.42 -8.74
CA LEU A 276 5.17 14.13 -8.52
C LEU A 276 4.30 12.94 -8.95
N ARG A 277 3.00 12.96 -8.64
CA ARG A 277 2.05 11.93 -9.10
C ARG A 277 2.05 11.80 -10.63
N ARG A 278 1.93 12.91 -11.32
CA ARG A 278 1.95 12.93 -12.81
C ARG A 278 3.27 12.40 -13.35
N TYR A 279 4.39 12.81 -12.77
CA TYR A 279 5.70 12.32 -13.18
C TYR A 279 5.80 10.79 -13.02
N VAL A 280 5.40 10.25 -11.85
CA VAL A 280 5.45 8.80 -11.59
C VAL A 280 4.50 8.03 -12.52
N SER A 281 3.24 8.46 -12.65
CA SER A 281 2.21 7.66 -13.32
C SER A 281 2.14 7.88 -14.84
N GLU A 282 2.59 9.04 -15.35
CA GLU A 282 2.40 9.42 -16.75
C GLU A 282 3.72 9.49 -17.54
N VAL A 283 4.84 9.78 -16.87
CA VAL A 283 6.12 10.07 -17.55
C VAL A 283 7.14 8.97 -17.36
N LEU A 284 7.35 8.53 -16.14
CA LEU A 284 8.46 7.65 -15.77
C LEU A 284 8.45 6.31 -16.53
N ALA A 285 7.26 5.77 -16.83
CA ALA A 285 7.14 4.51 -17.57
C ALA A 285 7.65 4.59 -19.03
N GLU A 286 7.60 5.77 -19.63
CA GLU A 286 8.00 5.99 -21.04
C GLU A 286 9.39 6.64 -21.14
N LYS A 287 9.77 7.43 -20.14
CA LYS A 287 11.00 8.20 -20.10
C LYS A 287 11.73 7.99 -18.77
N PRO A 288 12.26 6.79 -18.50
CA PRO A 288 12.82 6.41 -17.21
C PRO A 288 14.06 7.22 -16.81
N ASP A 289 14.79 7.79 -17.76
CA ASP A 289 16.02 8.57 -17.52
C ASP A 289 15.77 10.08 -17.39
N LEU A 290 14.56 10.55 -17.67
CA LEU A 290 14.23 11.96 -17.56
C LEU A 290 14.15 12.37 -16.09
N ALA A 291 15.03 13.24 -15.62
CA ALA A 291 15.03 13.72 -14.26
C ALA A 291 13.76 14.53 -13.95
N PHE A 292 13.29 14.44 -12.68
CA PHE A 292 12.10 15.16 -12.23
C PHE A 292 12.23 16.68 -12.38
N SER A 293 13.40 17.23 -12.04
CA SER A 293 13.71 18.66 -12.21
C SER A 293 13.59 19.13 -13.67
N ASP A 294 14.13 18.35 -14.62
CA ASP A 294 14.14 18.72 -16.03
C ASP A 294 12.71 18.67 -16.62
N TRP A 295 11.97 17.62 -16.27
CA TRP A 295 10.56 17.52 -16.69
C TRP A 295 9.73 18.67 -16.12
N LYS A 296 9.90 18.97 -14.82
CA LYS A 296 9.17 20.06 -14.16
C LYS A 296 9.51 21.42 -14.76
N ALA A 297 10.76 21.68 -15.13
CA ALA A 297 11.18 22.92 -15.77
C ALA A 297 10.50 23.10 -17.15
N GLY A 298 10.31 22.01 -17.90
CA GLY A 298 9.57 22.00 -19.17
C GLY A 298 8.10 22.40 -19.03
N LEU A 299 7.45 22.12 -17.87
CA LEU A 299 6.07 22.54 -17.61
C LEU A 299 5.92 24.04 -17.36
N SER A 300 6.97 24.70 -16.88
CA SER A 300 6.95 26.14 -16.56
C SER A 300 7.27 27.01 -17.78
N GLY A 301 7.75 26.42 -18.86
CA GLY A 301 8.11 27.12 -20.12
C GLY A 301 7.07 26.98 -21.24
N SER A 302 5.98 26.26 -21.01
CA SER A 302 4.86 26.06 -21.93
C SER A 302 3.62 26.79 -21.42
#